data_864e7b7d4e4ada579477fa48000c4aae
#
_entry.id   864e7b7d4e4ada579477fa48000c4aae
#
_cell.length_a   1.000
_cell.length_b   1.000
_cell.length_c   1.000
_cell.angle_alpha   90.00
_cell.angle_beta   90.00
_cell.angle_gamma   90.00
#
_symmetry.space_group_name_H-M   'P 1'
#
loop_
_entity.id
_entity.type
_entity.pdbx_description
1 polymer ?
#
loop_
_entity_poly.entity_id
_entity_poly.type
_entity_poly.pdbx_seq_one_letter_code
_entity_poly.pdbx_strand_id
1 'polypeptide(L)'
;MVLNATALFLLCALVVLGGCSEPTTNRSPVETFASRQITDEAGRNVVVPPKVERFISLAPNLTEIVYAIGAGAGLVGNTTFCDYPPAAKKVAKVGDTLHPSIERIIALRPQLVLVSTASQLEAFTKQLDEHKIAVYITDPHDLEQVFRSIQNLGQLLNQQGRAEELVQQLRQRTESLENAVSASKPVRVYYQLSAEPLTTAGHDSFVTDLIGRAGGISVTADVPGAWPKYSGESALAARPEAIILPTGGSMGTANSDVADALKRSPAVMNGRVHKINDDYLSRPGPRSVQGLEEIARALHPEAFQK
;
A
#
# COMPACT_ATOMS: atom_id res chain seq x y z
N MET A 1 -60.98 -7.19 99.92
CA MET A 1 -59.99 -8.30 99.87
C MET A 1 -59.28 -8.23 98.55
N VAL A 2 -58.04 -7.71 98.58
CA VAL A 2 -56.87 -8.14 97.82
C VAL A 2 -57.07 -8.39 96.30
N LEU A 3 -56.33 -7.86 95.37
CA LEU A 3 -54.86 -7.53 95.20
C LEU A 3 -54.60 -6.84 93.88
N ASN A 4 -53.77 -5.92 93.94
CA ASN A 4 -52.63 -5.54 93.05
C ASN A 4 -52.72 -5.49 91.57
N ALA A 5 -52.53 -4.29 91.12
CA ALA A 5 -52.11 -3.90 89.81
C ALA A 5 -50.59 -3.87 89.74
N THR A 6 -50.08 -4.19 88.61
CA THR A 6 -48.73 -3.74 88.16
C THR A 6 -48.78 -3.29 86.73
N ALA A 7 -48.53 -2.00 86.59
CA ALA A 7 -48.39 -1.37 85.30
C ALA A 7 -46.97 -1.65 84.77
N LEU A 8 -46.86 -2.11 83.54
CA LEU A 8 -45.58 -2.28 82.80
C LEU A 8 -45.53 -1.22 81.69
N PHE A 9 -44.69 -0.26 81.88
CA PHE A 9 -44.33 0.73 80.88
C PHE A 9 -43.49 0.06 79.77
N LEU A 10 -44.00 0.03 78.54
CA LEU A 10 -43.22 -0.37 77.39
C LEU A 10 -42.73 0.89 76.68
N LEU A 11 -41.42 1.16 76.79
CA LEU A 11 -40.72 2.24 76.15
C LEU A 11 -40.37 1.81 74.68
N CYS A 12 -41.12 2.36 73.68
CA CYS A 12 -40.79 2.18 72.29
C CYS A 12 -39.60 3.06 71.93
N ALA A 13 -38.39 2.44 71.78
CA ALA A 13 -37.25 3.09 71.18
C ALA A 13 -37.41 3.12 69.65
N LEU A 14 -37.62 4.31 69.12
CA LEU A 14 -37.59 4.58 67.67
C LEU A 14 -36.15 4.58 67.18
N VAL A 15 -35.66 3.53 66.54
CA VAL A 15 -34.39 3.49 65.84
C VAL A 15 -34.60 4.13 64.47
N VAL A 16 -34.14 5.37 64.29
CA VAL A 16 -34.02 6.04 62.99
C VAL A 16 -32.80 5.46 62.26
N LEU A 17 -33.02 4.53 61.35
CA LEU A 17 -32.04 4.07 60.38
C LEU A 17 -31.86 5.17 59.34
N GLY A 18 -30.84 6.03 59.54
CA GLY A 18 -30.38 6.96 58.51
C GLY A 18 -29.76 6.16 57.37
N GLY A 19 -30.52 5.95 56.27
CA GLY A 19 -30.00 5.41 55.03
C GLY A 19 -29.05 6.44 54.40
N CYS A 20 -27.72 6.19 54.44
CA CYS A 20 -26.80 6.85 53.56
C CYS A 20 -27.09 6.39 52.11
N SER A 21 -27.78 7.24 51.37
CA SER A 21 -27.85 7.07 49.90
C SER A 21 -26.48 7.45 49.35
N GLU A 22 -25.67 6.47 48.98
CA GLU A 22 -24.48 6.70 48.14
C GLU A 22 -24.97 7.33 46.84
N PRO A 23 -24.31 8.39 46.33
CA PRO A 23 -24.60 8.90 45.01
C PRO A 23 -24.19 7.85 44.00
N THR A 24 -25.15 7.20 43.39
CA THR A 24 -24.96 6.38 42.16
C THR A 24 -24.36 7.31 41.12
N THR A 25 -23.02 7.30 41.03
CA THR A 25 -22.30 7.84 39.87
C THR A 25 -22.79 7.07 38.67
N ASN A 26 -23.69 7.72 37.97
CA ASN A 26 -24.13 7.28 36.63
C ASN A 26 -22.92 7.38 35.70
N ARG A 27 -22.01 6.39 35.78
CA ARG A 27 -21.00 6.20 34.75
C ARG A 27 -21.78 5.87 33.49
N SER A 28 -21.89 6.88 32.61
CA SER A 28 -22.27 6.63 31.21
C SER A 28 -21.51 5.40 30.74
N PRO A 29 -22.14 4.42 30.11
CA PRO A 29 -21.43 3.30 29.57
C PRO A 29 -20.34 3.88 28.68
N VAL A 30 -19.09 3.59 28.99
CA VAL A 30 -17.99 3.76 28.03
C VAL A 30 -18.44 2.92 26.86
N GLU A 31 -18.87 3.55 25.78
CA GLU A 31 -19.12 2.88 24.53
C GLU A 31 -17.80 2.22 24.15
N THR A 32 -17.65 0.96 24.50
CA THR A 32 -16.62 0.08 23.95
C THR A 32 -16.98 -0.06 22.48
N PHE A 33 -16.48 0.88 21.66
CA PHE A 33 -16.54 0.72 20.22
C PHE A 33 -15.90 -0.62 19.92
N ALA A 34 -16.71 -1.57 19.42
CA ALA A 34 -16.21 -2.84 18.97
C ALA A 34 -15.04 -2.51 18.03
N SER A 35 -13.85 -2.98 18.35
CA SER A 35 -12.67 -2.85 17.49
C SER A 35 -12.39 -4.19 16.85
N ARG A 36 -11.79 -4.19 15.67
CA ARG A 36 -11.29 -5.40 15.02
C ARG A 36 -9.77 -5.36 14.96
N GLN A 37 -9.17 -6.50 15.20
CA GLN A 37 -7.74 -6.68 15.04
C GLN A 37 -7.47 -7.32 13.68
N ILE A 38 -6.51 -6.76 12.96
CA ILE A 38 -6.06 -7.23 11.64
C ILE A 38 -4.54 -7.31 11.64
N THR A 39 -3.98 -8.17 10.80
CA THR A 39 -2.53 -8.21 10.56
C THR A 39 -2.24 -7.47 9.27
N ASP A 40 -1.30 -6.52 9.30
CA ASP A 40 -0.85 -5.84 8.09
C ASP A 40 0.21 -6.67 7.33
N GLU A 41 0.64 -6.17 6.17
CA GLU A 41 1.57 -6.91 5.31
C GLU A 41 3.03 -6.91 5.84
N ALA A 42 3.33 -6.09 6.85
CA ALA A 42 4.58 -6.16 7.62
C ALA A 42 4.48 -7.11 8.84
N GLY A 43 3.37 -7.85 8.98
CA GLY A 43 3.16 -8.81 10.07
C GLY A 43 2.76 -8.19 11.41
N ARG A 44 2.40 -6.90 11.46
CA ARG A 44 2.01 -6.22 12.70
C ARG A 44 0.52 -6.37 12.96
N ASN A 45 0.15 -6.51 14.23
CA ASN A 45 -1.24 -6.45 14.66
C ASN A 45 -1.70 -4.99 14.76
N VAL A 46 -2.73 -4.64 14.01
CA VAL A 46 -3.31 -3.30 13.92
C VAL A 46 -4.75 -3.34 14.43
N VAL A 47 -5.08 -2.46 15.37
CA VAL A 47 -6.43 -2.32 15.90
C VAL A 47 -7.14 -1.19 15.14
N VAL A 48 -8.25 -1.52 14.49
CA VAL A 48 -9.04 -0.55 13.71
C VAL A 48 -10.50 -0.55 14.17
N PRO A 49 -11.24 0.55 13.97
CA PRO A 49 -12.68 0.55 14.24
C PRO A 49 -13.42 -0.45 13.34
N PRO A 50 -14.62 -0.89 13.68
CA PRO A 50 -15.42 -1.82 12.88
C PRO A 50 -15.63 -1.30 11.46
N LYS A 51 -15.80 0.03 11.33
CA LYS A 51 -15.93 0.72 10.06
C LYS A 51 -14.91 1.87 9.99
N VAL A 52 -14.06 1.83 8.98
CA VAL A 52 -13.13 2.91 8.68
C VAL A 52 -13.81 3.87 7.71
N GLU A 53 -14.16 5.07 8.18
CA GLU A 53 -14.85 6.09 7.39
C GLU A 53 -13.94 7.23 6.95
N ARG A 54 -12.84 7.44 7.67
CA ARG A 54 -11.89 8.52 7.42
C ARG A 54 -10.47 7.96 7.46
N PHE A 55 -9.77 8.05 6.35
CA PHE A 55 -8.40 7.55 6.28
C PHE A 55 -7.53 8.41 5.37
N ILE A 56 -6.23 8.25 5.50
CA ILE A 56 -5.20 8.93 4.70
C ILE A 56 -4.39 7.88 3.95
N SER A 57 -3.98 8.19 2.74
CA SER A 57 -3.07 7.38 1.93
C SER A 57 -1.75 8.13 1.73
N LEU A 58 -0.64 7.53 2.17
CA LEU A 58 0.69 8.13 2.06
C LEU A 58 1.48 7.64 0.84
N ALA A 59 0.84 6.92 -0.09
CA ALA A 59 1.49 6.47 -1.32
C ALA A 59 0.54 6.50 -2.52
N PRO A 60 1.05 6.79 -3.73
CA PRO A 60 0.24 6.84 -4.94
C PRO A 60 -0.48 5.53 -5.26
N ASN A 61 0.22 4.39 -5.18
CA ASN A 61 -0.36 3.06 -5.41
C ASN A 61 -1.55 2.76 -4.50
N LEU A 62 -1.46 3.11 -3.20
CA LEU A 62 -2.55 2.94 -2.25
C LEU A 62 -3.75 3.84 -2.58
N THR A 63 -3.48 5.08 -2.99
CA THR A 63 -4.52 6.00 -3.46
C THR A 63 -5.25 5.43 -4.67
N GLU A 64 -4.52 4.85 -5.62
CA GLU A 64 -5.09 4.21 -6.81
C GLU A 64 -5.96 3.00 -6.44
N ILE A 65 -5.48 2.13 -5.54
CA ILE A 65 -6.28 1.00 -5.03
C ILE A 65 -7.57 1.48 -4.38
N VAL A 66 -7.47 2.46 -3.47
CA VAL A 66 -8.62 3.04 -2.76
C VAL A 66 -9.71 3.53 -3.72
N TYR A 67 -9.34 4.24 -4.77
CA TYR A 67 -10.29 4.69 -5.78
C TYR A 67 -10.83 3.54 -6.63
N ALA A 68 -9.98 2.60 -7.02
CA ALA A 68 -10.37 1.45 -7.85
C ALA A 68 -11.39 0.55 -7.16
N ILE A 69 -11.27 0.34 -5.85
CA ILE A 69 -12.25 -0.42 -5.05
C ILE A 69 -13.45 0.43 -4.59
N GLY A 70 -13.52 1.72 -4.99
CA GLY A 70 -14.64 2.61 -4.68
C GLY A 70 -14.68 3.17 -3.25
N ALA A 71 -13.56 3.14 -2.51
CA ALA A 71 -13.45 3.69 -1.16
C ALA A 71 -13.05 5.18 -1.12
N GLY A 72 -12.90 5.84 -2.27
CA GLY A 72 -12.38 7.21 -2.38
C GLY A 72 -13.12 8.27 -1.55
N ALA A 73 -14.41 8.07 -1.23
CA ALA A 73 -15.19 9.00 -0.40
C ALA A 73 -14.65 9.15 1.03
N GLY A 74 -14.00 8.11 1.58
CA GLY A 74 -13.39 8.12 2.91
C GLY A 74 -11.97 8.68 2.94
N LEU A 75 -11.36 8.95 1.78
CA LEU A 75 -9.99 9.45 1.67
C LEU A 75 -9.95 10.95 1.99
N VAL A 76 -9.51 11.32 3.20
CA VAL A 76 -9.48 12.70 3.69
C VAL A 76 -8.13 13.40 3.49
N GLY A 77 -7.07 12.66 3.19
CA GLY A 77 -5.74 13.19 2.93
C GLY A 77 -4.90 12.25 2.08
N ASN A 78 -3.99 12.80 1.29
CA ASN A 78 -3.00 12.04 0.53
C ASN A 78 -1.71 12.84 0.30
N THR A 79 -0.70 12.25 -0.35
CA THR A 79 0.56 12.93 -0.65
C THR A 79 0.48 13.77 -1.94
N THR A 80 1.48 14.64 -2.13
CA THR A 80 1.61 15.46 -3.35
C THR A 80 1.80 14.62 -4.62
N PHE A 81 2.31 13.38 -4.49
CA PHE A 81 2.49 12.45 -5.61
C PHE A 81 1.22 11.65 -5.98
N CYS A 82 0.16 11.73 -5.17
CA CYS A 82 -1.11 11.06 -5.43
C CYS A 82 -1.93 11.89 -6.45
N ASP A 83 -1.75 11.62 -7.72
CA ASP A 83 -2.30 12.37 -8.84
C ASP A 83 -3.31 11.58 -9.69
N TYR A 84 -3.45 10.28 -9.45
CA TYR A 84 -4.39 9.40 -10.15
C TYR A 84 -5.34 8.69 -9.16
N PRO A 85 -6.63 8.56 -9.52
CA PRO A 85 -7.30 9.21 -10.64
C PRO A 85 -7.37 10.75 -10.46
N PRO A 86 -7.87 11.53 -11.44
CA PRO A 86 -7.91 13.00 -11.31
C PRO A 86 -8.58 13.53 -10.04
N ALA A 87 -9.53 12.77 -9.46
CA ALA A 87 -10.17 13.08 -8.19
C ALA A 87 -9.19 13.14 -7.00
N ALA A 88 -8.12 12.34 -7.03
CA ALA A 88 -7.09 12.31 -5.99
C ALA A 88 -6.33 13.63 -5.84
N LYS A 89 -6.23 14.44 -6.92
CA LYS A 89 -5.59 15.75 -6.90
C LYS A 89 -6.32 16.76 -6.01
N LYS A 90 -7.63 16.55 -5.80
CA LYS A 90 -8.51 17.45 -5.02
C LYS A 90 -8.47 17.15 -3.51
N VAL A 91 -7.89 16.02 -3.11
CA VAL A 91 -7.78 15.62 -1.71
C VAL A 91 -6.71 16.45 -1.00
N ALA A 92 -6.92 16.78 0.27
CA ALA A 92 -5.97 17.55 1.07
C ALA A 92 -4.58 16.91 1.09
N LYS A 93 -3.54 17.71 0.90
CA LYS A 93 -2.15 17.23 0.84
C LYS A 93 -1.50 17.27 2.21
N VAL A 94 -0.98 16.13 2.66
CA VAL A 94 -0.34 15.97 3.97
C VAL A 94 1.20 15.88 3.90
N GLY A 95 1.79 16.34 2.81
CA GLY A 95 3.23 16.26 2.54
C GLY A 95 3.52 15.36 1.35
N ASP A 96 4.76 14.92 1.22
CA ASP A 96 5.16 13.90 0.24
C ASP A 96 5.27 12.50 0.90
N THR A 97 5.65 11.50 0.12
CA THR A 97 5.76 10.10 0.61
C THR A 97 6.91 9.91 1.62
N LEU A 98 7.97 10.70 1.51
CA LEU A 98 9.15 10.61 2.38
C LEU A 98 9.05 11.53 3.60
N HIS A 99 8.33 12.65 3.45
CA HIS A 99 8.19 13.70 4.48
C HIS A 99 6.71 14.03 4.71
N PRO A 100 5.90 13.10 5.26
CA PRO A 100 4.52 13.38 5.63
C PRO A 100 4.49 14.30 6.87
N SER A 101 3.58 15.29 6.87
CA SER A 101 3.38 16.19 8.01
C SER A 101 2.42 15.55 9.02
N ILE A 102 2.93 15.18 10.18
CA ILE A 102 2.16 14.62 11.29
C ILE A 102 1.05 15.59 11.74
N GLU A 103 1.34 16.90 11.82
CA GLU A 103 0.36 17.91 12.26
C GLU A 103 -0.84 17.96 11.29
N ARG A 104 -0.58 17.91 9.96
CA ARG A 104 -1.65 17.90 8.96
C ARG A 104 -2.46 16.61 9.02
N ILE A 105 -1.79 15.47 9.25
CA ILE A 105 -2.46 14.18 9.42
C ILE A 105 -3.40 14.24 10.61
N ILE A 106 -2.93 14.65 11.79
CA ILE A 106 -3.72 14.77 13.02
C ILE A 106 -4.89 15.75 12.84
N ALA A 107 -4.66 16.89 12.18
CA ALA A 107 -5.69 17.91 11.93
C ALA A 107 -6.87 17.36 11.09
N LEU A 108 -6.62 16.40 10.20
CA LEU A 108 -7.65 15.75 9.39
C LEU A 108 -8.44 14.68 10.16
N ARG A 109 -8.02 14.35 11.38
CA ARG A 109 -8.68 13.34 12.27
C ARG A 109 -9.01 12.04 11.55
N PRO A 110 -8.02 11.35 10.94
CA PRO A 110 -8.24 10.05 10.33
C PRO A 110 -8.35 8.97 11.43
N GLN A 111 -9.03 7.88 11.11
CA GLN A 111 -9.06 6.66 11.92
C GLN A 111 -7.91 5.71 11.52
N LEU A 112 -7.43 5.86 10.29
CA LEU A 112 -6.43 4.98 9.68
C LEU A 112 -5.52 5.77 8.74
N VAL A 113 -4.23 5.41 8.74
CA VAL A 113 -3.25 5.86 7.76
C VAL A 113 -2.71 4.64 7.01
N LEU A 114 -2.82 4.66 5.68
CA LEU A 114 -2.29 3.64 4.79
C LEU A 114 -0.88 4.04 4.35
N VAL A 115 0.08 3.13 4.50
CA VAL A 115 1.49 3.34 4.20
C VAL A 115 2.00 2.21 3.31
N SER A 116 2.78 2.52 2.30
CA SER A 116 3.60 1.54 1.58
C SER A 116 5.01 1.61 2.17
N THR A 117 5.69 0.48 2.29
CA THR A 117 6.97 0.34 3.00
C THR A 117 7.94 1.48 2.78
N ALA A 118 8.36 2.11 3.86
CA ALA A 118 9.39 3.14 3.86
C ALA A 118 10.23 3.03 5.13
N SER A 119 11.51 3.30 5.00
CA SER A 119 12.58 3.09 5.96
C SER A 119 12.54 3.88 7.27
N GLN A 120 11.55 4.73 7.52
CA GLN A 120 11.41 5.51 8.77
C GLN A 120 10.08 5.25 9.50
N LEU A 121 9.52 4.09 9.29
CA LEU A 121 8.15 3.77 9.67
C LEU A 121 7.92 3.67 11.18
N GLU A 122 8.91 3.22 11.96
CA GLU A 122 8.72 2.95 13.39
C GLU A 122 8.44 4.23 14.20
N ALA A 123 9.27 5.26 14.04
CA ALA A 123 9.09 6.53 14.75
C ALA A 123 7.79 7.23 14.33
N PHE A 124 7.46 7.19 13.04
CA PHE A 124 6.23 7.72 12.48
C PHE A 124 5.00 7.00 13.02
N THR A 125 5.01 5.66 13.02
CA THR A 125 3.92 4.84 13.56
C THR A 125 3.68 5.13 15.03
N LYS A 126 4.75 5.19 15.84
CA LYS A 126 4.66 5.49 17.27
C LYS A 126 3.99 6.84 17.53
N GLN A 127 4.34 7.88 16.77
CA GLN A 127 3.71 9.20 16.93
C GLN A 127 2.21 9.16 16.60
N LEU A 128 1.79 8.41 15.58
CA LEU A 128 0.38 8.26 15.24
C LEU A 128 -0.39 7.43 16.28
N ASP A 129 0.25 6.40 16.85
CA ASP A 129 -0.33 5.57 17.91
C ASP A 129 -0.63 6.40 19.18
N GLU A 130 0.24 7.36 19.53
CA GLU A 130 0.01 8.30 20.65
C GLU A 130 -1.28 9.13 20.43
N HIS A 131 -1.64 9.36 19.17
CA HIS A 131 -2.89 10.05 18.79
C HIS A 131 -4.06 9.09 18.49
N LYS A 132 -3.91 7.79 18.79
CA LYS A 132 -4.92 6.74 18.52
C LYS A 132 -5.30 6.62 17.03
N ILE A 133 -4.36 6.89 16.15
CA ILE A 133 -4.50 6.75 14.70
C ILE A 133 -3.84 5.45 14.28
N ALA A 134 -4.63 4.51 13.77
CA ALA A 134 -4.11 3.23 13.29
C ALA A 134 -3.23 3.42 12.03
N VAL A 135 -2.19 2.61 11.89
CA VAL A 135 -1.33 2.59 10.69
C VAL A 135 -1.33 1.18 10.10
N TYR A 136 -1.72 1.06 8.84
CA TYR A 136 -1.69 -0.19 8.07
C TYR A 136 -0.62 -0.11 6.98
N ILE A 137 0.29 -1.07 6.97
CA ILE A 137 1.41 -1.14 6.04
C ILE A 137 1.10 -2.15 4.93
N THR A 138 1.39 -1.78 3.68
CA THR A 138 1.45 -2.69 2.53
C THR A 138 2.88 -2.81 2.03
N ASP A 139 3.27 -4.00 1.56
CA ASP A 139 4.62 -4.30 1.09
C ASP A 139 4.65 -5.35 -0.04
N PRO A 140 4.00 -5.09 -1.18
CA PRO A 140 3.97 -6.05 -2.27
C PRO A 140 5.28 -6.05 -3.08
N HIS A 141 5.89 -7.23 -3.23
CA HIS A 141 7.11 -7.47 -4.01
C HIS A 141 6.87 -8.15 -5.36
N ASP A 142 5.65 -8.63 -5.62
CA ASP A 142 5.22 -9.26 -6.86
C ASP A 142 3.75 -8.92 -7.18
N LEU A 143 3.30 -9.27 -8.38
CA LEU A 143 1.95 -8.95 -8.84
C LEU A 143 0.86 -9.69 -8.04
N GLU A 144 1.14 -10.90 -7.55
CA GLU A 144 0.20 -11.65 -6.71
C GLU A 144 0.04 -10.99 -5.34
N GLN A 145 1.11 -10.42 -4.81
CA GLN A 145 1.05 -9.65 -3.56
C GLN A 145 0.29 -8.34 -3.76
N VAL A 146 0.41 -7.68 -4.92
CA VAL A 146 -0.45 -6.54 -5.27
C VAL A 146 -1.93 -6.93 -5.24
N PHE A 147 -2.29 -8.08 -5.81
CA PHE A 147 -3.67 -8.56 -5.79
C PHE A 147 -4.15 -8.85 -4.35
N ARG A 148 -3.29 -9.43 -3.51
CA ARG A 148 -3.59 -9.59 -2.07
C ARG A 148 -3.77 -8.25 -1.36
N SER A 149 -2.91 -7.26 -1.62
CA SER A 149 -3.06 -5.91 -1.06
C SER A 149 -4.39 -5.27 -1.43
N ILE A 150 -4.82 -5.43 -2.69
CA ILE A 150 -6.15 -4.94 -3.14
C ILE A 150 -7.27 -5.61 -2.33
N GLN A 151 -7.22 -6.93 -2.13
CA GLN A 151 -8.21 -7.68 -1.36
C GLN A 151 -8.20 -7.28 0.13
N ASN A 152 -7.01 -7.18 0.73
CA ASN A 152 -6.83 -6.75 2.12
C ASN A 152 -7.41 -5.34 2.36
N LEU A 153 -7.11 -4.40 1.47
CA LEU A 153 -7.68 -3.05 1.54
C LEU A 153 -9.19 -3.04 1.29
N GLY A 154 -9.69 -3.93 0.43
CA GLY A 154 -11.12 -4.15 0.24
C GLY A 154 -11.82 -4.58 1.54
N GLN A 155 -11.25 -5.54 2.26
CA GLN A 155 -11.76 -5.97 3.57
C GLN A 155 -11.63 -4.86 4.62
N LEU A 156 -10.50 -4.17 4.65
CA LEU A 156 -10.21 -3.11 5.59
C LEU A 156 -11.18 -1.93 5.45
N LEU A 157 -11.53 -1.56 4.22
CA LEU A 157 -12.37 -0.42 3.88
C LEU A 157 -13.83 -0.78 3.54
N ASN A 158 -14.26 -2.02 3.84
CA ASN A 158 -15.62 -2.54 3.58
C ASN A 158 -16.03 -2.47 2.09
N GLN A 159 -15.11 -2.79 1.19
CA GLN A 159 -15.29 -2.85 -0.26
C GLN A 159 -14.91 -4.22 -0.84
N GLN A 160 -15.14 -5.31 -0.09
CA GLN A 160 -14.72 -6.67 -0.47
C GLN A 160 -15.18 -7.08 -1.87
N GLY A 161 -16.48 -6.94 -2.17
CA GLY A 161 -17.00 -7.37 -3.47
C GLY A 161 -16.36 -6.63 -4.65
N ARG A 162 -16.10 -5.31 -4.52
CA ARG A 162 -15.41 -4.55 -5.57
C ARG A 162 -13.94 -4.92 -5.69
N ALA A 163 -13.29 -5.23 -4.57
CA ALA A 163 -11.90 -5.66 -4.59
C ALA A 163 -11.75 -7.04 -5.25
N GLU A 164 -12.66 -7.97 -4.95
CA GLU A 164 -12.70 -9.31 -5.58
C GLU A 164 -12.94 -9.22 -7.08
N GLU A 165 -13.92 -8.42 -7.52
CA GLU A 165 -14.21 -8.18 -8.94
C GLU A 165 -12.99 -7.57 -9.66
N LEU A 166 -12.36 -6.55 -9.07
CA LEU A 166 -11.16 -5.92 -9.62
C LEU A 166 -10.02 -6.93 -9.77
N VAL A 167 -9.74 -7.70 -8.73
CA VAL A 167 -8.66 -8.71 -8.75
C VAL A 167 -8.95 -9.78 -9.79
N GLN A 168 -10.19 -10.24 -9.95
CA GLN A 168 -10.56 -11.19 -10.98
C GLN A 168 -10.28 -10.64 -12.38
N GLN A 169 -10.65 -9.41 -12.67
CA GLN A 169 -10.39 -8.75 -13.96
C GLN A 169 -8.88 -8.60 -14.21
N LEU A 170 -8.11 -8.19 -13.21
CA LEU A 170 -6.67 -8.05 -13.33
C LEU A 170 -5.97 -9.39 -13.57
N ARG A 171 -6.39 -10.46 -12.87
CA ARG A 171 -5.87 -11.83 -13.09
C ARG A 171 -6.15 -12.33 -14.50
N GLN A 172 -7.38 -12.20 -14.98
CA GLN A 172 -7.73 -12.61 -16.35
C GLN A 172 -6.89 -11.89 -17.39
N ARG A 173 -6.64 -10.58 -17.20
CA ARG A 173 -5.78 -9.82 -18.10
C ARG A 173 -4.33 -10.27 -18.02
N THR A 174 -3.81 -10.51 -16.81
CA THR A 174 -2.45 -11.05 -16.59
C THR A 174 -2.27 -12.40 -17.28
N GLU A 175 -3.16 -13.34 -17.03
CA GLU A 175 -3.13 -14.67 -17.67
C GLU A 175 -3.18 -14.60 -19.21
N SER A 176 -3.99 -13.71 -19.75
CA SER A 176 -4.05 -13.48 -21.19
C SER A 176 -2.73 -13.00 -21.79
N LEU A 177 -2.02 -12.10 -21.07
CA LEU A 177 -0.71 -11.57 -21.47
C LEU A 177 0.37 -12.65 -21.36
N GLU A 178 0.42 -13.38 -20.24
CA GLU A 178 1.37 -14.48 -20.02
C GLU A 178 1.21 -15.58 -21.09
N ASN A 179 -0.04 -15.95 -21.41
CA ASN A 179 -0.33 -16.92 -22.46
C ASN A 179 0.11 -16.44 -23.85
N ALA A 180 -0.06 -15.16 -24.16
CA ALA A 180 0.35 -14.59 -25.43
C ALA A 180 1.86 -14.70 -25.67
N VAL A 181 2.67 -14.55 -24.63
CA VAL A 181 4.15 -14.59 -24.72
C VAL A 181 4.74 -15.97 -24.38
N SER A 182 3.94 -16.94 -23.95
CA SER A 182 4.41 -18.24 -23.42
C SER A 182 5.26 -19.05 -24.40
N ALA A 183 5.01 -18.93 -25.71
CA ALA A 183 5.76 -19.59 -26.76
C ALA A 183 6.96 -18.75 -27.28
N SER A 184 7.12 -17.54 -26.82
CA SER A 184 8.19 -16.63 -27.26
C SER A 184 9.53 -17.00 -26.60
N LYS A 185 10.65 -16.75 -27.32
CA LYS A 185 11.97 -16.93 -26.75
C LYS A 185 12.20 -15.86 -25.68
N PRO A 186 12.60 -16.22 -24.43
CA PRO A 186 12.86 -15.24 -23.39
C PRO A 186 13.92 -14.22 -23.79
N VAL A 187 13.68 -12.94 -23.50
CA VAL A 187 14.56 -11.81 -23.82
C VAL A 187 15.34 -11.38 -22.58
N ARG A 188 16.66 -11.21 -22.69
CA ARG A 188 17.51 -10.69 -21.59
C ARG A 188 17.31 -9.19 -21.44
N VAL A 189 16.76 -8.78 -20.29
CA VAL A 189 16.32 -7.40 -20.04
C VAL A 189 17.19 -6.75 -18.96
N TYR A 190 17.66 -5.54 -19.19
CA TYR A 190 18.18 -4.65 -18.17
C TYR A 190 17.16 -3.53 -17.90
N TYR A 191 16.74 -3.39 -16.65
CA TYR A 191 15.95 -2.25 -16.22
C TYR A 191 16.86 -1.18 -15.67
N GLN A 192 16.84 0.02 -16.23
CA GLN A 192 17.63 1.15 -15.75
C GLN A 192 16.74 2.16 -15.04
N LEU A 193 16.76 2.16 -13.70
CA LEU A 193 16.05 3.14 -12.91
C LEU A 193 16.74 4.51 -12.96
N SER A 194 18.09 4.53 -12.85
CA SER A 194 18.91 5.74 -12.92
C SER A 194 20.20 5.41 -13.66
N ALA A 195 20.74 6.40 -14.37
CA ALA A 195 22.04 6.28 -15.03
C ALA A 195 23.20 6.64 -14.09
N GLU A 196 22.99 7.56 -13.11
CA GLU A 196 24.04 8.01 -12.20
C GLU A 196 23.47 8.34 -10.80
N PRO A 197 23.80 7.53 -9.78
CA PRO A 197 24.48 6.24 -9.91
C PRO A 197 23.63 5.23 -10.69
N LEU A 198 24.28 4.34 -11.45
CA LEU A 198 23.57 3.30 -12.19
C LEU A 198 22.82 2.41 -11.20
N THR A 199 21.49 2.45 -11.27
CA THR A 199 20.59 1.74 -10.37
C THR A 199 19.61 0.90 -11.20
N THR A 200 19.32 -0.31 -10.73
CA THR A 200 18.50 -1.29 -11.44
C THR A 200 17.45 -1.91 -10.53
N ALA A 201 16.58 -2.75 -11.11
CA ALA A 201 15.69 -3.64 -10.36
C ALA A 201 16.44 -4.92 -9.98
N GLY A 202 16.51 -5.24 -8.69
CA GLY A 202 17.13 -6.45 -8.17
C GLY A 202 16.12 -7.56 -7.86
N HIS A 203 16.56 -8.55 -7.06
CA HIS A 203 15.79 -9.72 -6.69
C HIS A 203 14.42 -9.37 -6.05
N ASP A 204 14.44 -8.40 -5.13
CA ASP A 204 13.25 -8.07 -4.33
C ASP A 204 12.39 -6.98 -4.99
N SER A 205 12.64 -6.66 -6.27
CA SER A 205 11.90 -5.64 -6.99
C SER A 205 10.67 -6.21 -7.68
N PHE A 206 9.53 -5.56 -7.48
CA PHE A 206 8.31 -5.80 -8.21
C PHE A 206 8.49 -5.75 -9.75
N VAL A 207 9.38 -4.87 -10.26
CA VAL A 207 9.68 -4.78 -11.70
C VAL A 207 10.32 -6.05 -12.23
N THR A 208 11.12 -6.74 -11.41
CA THR A 208 11.74 -8.02 -11.80
C THR A 208 10.67 -9.09 -12.03
N ASP A 209 9.61 -9.14 -11.21
CA ASP A 209 8.46 -10.02 -11.43
C ASP A 209 7.71 -9.66 -12.73
N LEU A 210 7.45 -8.37 -12.98
CA LEU A 210 6.80 -7.94 -14.23
C LEU A 210 7.59 -8.33 -15.48
N ILE A 211 8.92 -8.17 -15.46
CA ILE A 211 9.80 -8.59 -16.57
C ILE A 211 9.67 -10.10 -16.82
N GLY A 212 9.68 -10.90 -15.76
CA GLY A 212 9.53 -12.36 -15.87
C GLY A 212 8.19 -12.76 -16.48
N ARG A 213 7.10 -12.20 -15.98
CA ARG A 213 5.74 -12.45 -16.50
C ARG A 213 5.55 -11.98 -17.95
N ALA A 214 6.29 -10.96 -18.36
CA ALA A 214 6.28 -10.45 -19.74
C ALA A 214 7.12 -11.30 -20.71
N GLY A 215 7.65 -12.47 -20.32
CA GLY A 215 8.51 -13.31 -21.14
C GLY A 215 9.96 -12.81 -21.21
N GLY A 216 10.40 -11.96 -20.30
CA GLY A 216 11.77 -11.49 -20.15
C GLY A 216 12.56 -12.27 -19.10
N ILE A 217 13.88 -12.08 -19.09
CA ILE A 217 14.79 -12.51 -18.02
C ILE A 217 15.53 -11.24 -17.56
N SER A 218 15.22 -10.75 -16.36
CA SER A 218 16.00 -9.66 -15.78
C SER A 218 17.43 -10.12 -15.56
N VAL A 219 18.39 -9.40 -16.13
CA VAL A 219 19.82 -9.75 -16.00
C VAL A 219 20.37 -9.43 -14.60
N THR A 220 19.55 -8.86 -13.74
CA THR A 220 19.86 -8.50 -12.36
C THR A 220 18.91 -9.17 -11.35
N ALA A 221 18.18 -10.23 -11.78
CA ALA A 221 17.23 -10.95 -10.93
C ALA A 221 17.88 -11.58 -9.67
N ASP A 222 19.17 -11.91 -9.74
CA ASP A 222 19.91 -12.52 -8.62
C ASP A 222 20.62 -11.47 -7.74
N VAL A 223 20.52 -10.18 -8.07
CA VAL A 223 21.17 -9.11 -7.28
C VAL A 223 20.29 -8.80 -6.06
N PRO A 224 20.82 -8.93 -4.82
CA PRO A 224 20.03 -8.67 -3.62
C PRO A 224 19.52 -7.23 -3.54
N GLY A 225 18.34 -7.07 -2.94
CA GLY A 225 17.66 -5.79 -2.76
C GLY A 225 16.71 -5.42 -3.89
N ALA A 226 15.81 -4.48 -3.62
CA ALA A 226 14.84 -4.02 -4.62
C ALA A 226 15.49 -3.08 -5.66
N TRP A 227 16.35 -2.17 -5.20
CA TRP A 227 16.95 -1.11 -6.04
C TRP A 227 18.47 -1.01 -5.84
N PRO A 228 19.24 -2.05 -6.19
CA PRO A 228 20.68 -2.05 -6.01
C PRO A 228 21.39 -1.10 -6.98
N LYS A 229 22.49 -0.50 -6.51
CA LYS A 229 23.48 0.08 -7.41
C LYS A 229 24.20 -1.03 -8.16
N TYR A 230 24.43 -0.84 -9.44
CA TYR A 230 25.02 -1.87 -10.28
C TYR A 230 26.21 -1.33 -11.08
N SER A 231 27.21 -2.16 -11.31
CA SER A 231 28.38 -1.76 -12.11
C SER A 231 28.02 -1.69 -13.59
N GLY A 232 28.42 -0.61 -14.25
CA GLY A 232 28.25 -0.48 -15.70
C GLY A 232 28.97 -1.57 -16.51
N GLU A 233 30.12 -2.04 -16.03
CA GLU A 233 30.86 -3.16 -16.64
C GLU A 233 30.07 -4.46 -16.52
N SER A 234 29.52 -4.74 -15.32
CA SER A 234 28.68 -5.92 -15.10
C SER A 234 27.40 -5.86 -15.92
N ALA A 235 26.77 -4.69 -16.03
CA ALA A 235 25.58 -4.49 -16.84
C ALA A 235 25.84 -4.74 -18.33
N LEU A 236 26.97 -4.28 -18.87
CA LEU A 236 27.39 -4.54 -20.23
C LEU A 236 27.75 -6.02 -20.44
N ALA A 237 28.51 -6.62 -19.49
CA ALA A 237 28.91 -8.03 -19.54
C ALA A 237 27.71 -8.98 -19.48
N ALA A 238 26.60 -8.57 -18.83
CA ALA A 238 25.35 -9.31 -18.83
C ALA A 238 24.68 -9.36 -20.21
N ARG A 239 25.16 -8.60 -21.22
CA ARG A 239 24.69 -8.59 -22.62
C ARG A 239 23.16 -8.48 -22.74
N PRO A 240 22.52 -7.42 -22.20
CA PRO A 240 21.09 -7.26 -22.33
C PRO A 240 20.69 -7.13 -23.80
N GLU A 241 19.59 -7.82 -24.16
CA GLU A 241 18.98 -7.79 -25.50
C GLU A 241 17.91 -6.70 -25.59
N ALA A 242 17.38 -6.25 -24.45
CA ALA A 242 16.48 -5.11 -24.32
C ALA A 242 16.83 -4.29 -23.08
N ILE A 243 16.59 -2.97 -23.14
CA ILE A 243 16.69 -2.06 -21.98
C ILE A 243 15.32 -1.43 -21.80
N ILE A 244 14.84 -1.43 -20.54
CA ILE A 244 13.62 -0.70 -20.13
C ILE A 244 14.05 0.54 -19.38
N LEU A 245 13.56 1.69 -19.82
CA LEU A 245 13.74 2.99 -19.17
C LEU A 245 12.39 3.47 -18.64
N PRO A 246 12.19 3.66 -17.33
CA PRO A 246 11.01 4.32 -16.82
C PRO A 246 11.02 5.79 -17.26
N THR A 247 9.88 6.30 -17.71
CA THR A 247 9.74 7.68 -18.18
C THR A 247 8.41 8.29 -17.76
N GLY A 248 8.38 9.60 -17.56
CA GLY A 248 7.12 10.35 -17.44
C GLY A 248 6.36 10.16 -16.13
N GLY A 249 6.92 9.55 -15.10
CA GLY A 249 6.28 9.42 -13.81
C GLY A 249 6.19 10.73 -13.03
N SER A 250 5.18 10.86 -12.15
CA SER A 250 4.98 12.05 -11.33
C SER A 250 6.03 12.22 -10.22
N MET A 251 6.84 11.19 -9.93
CA MET A 251 7.93 11.24 -8.95
C MET A 251 9.24 11.79 -9.51
N GLY A 252 9.30 12.09 -10.81
CA GLY A 252 10.45 12.76 -11.43
C GLY A 252 11.72 11.91 -11.54
N THR A 253 11.62 10.59 -11.40
CA THR A 253 12.75 9.64 -11.47
C THR A 253 13.20 9.33 -12.90
N ALA A 254 12.50 9.86 -13.89
CA ALA A 254 12.70 9.53 -15.29
C ALA A 254 14.02 10.05 -15.84
N ASN A 255 15.02 9.19 -15.88
CA ASN A 255 16.20 9.41 -16.71
C ASN A 255 15.90 8.92 -18.13
N SER A 256 15.84 9.85 -19.09
CA SER A 256 15.46 9.54 -20.46
C SER A 256 16.55 8.89 -21.31
N ASP A 257 17.79 8.84 -20.80
CA ASP A 257 18.95 8.43 -21.57
C ASP A 257 19.58 7.16 -21.01
N VAL A 258 20.04 6.31 -21.93
CA VAL A 258 20.78 5.10 -21.58
C VAL A 258 22.14 5.48 -21.00
N ALA A 259 22.52 4.85 -19.89
CA ALA A 259 23.83 5.04 -19.26
C ALA A 259 24.97 4.78 -20.27
N ASP A 260 26.04 5.57 -20.19
CA ASP A 260 27.16 5.50 -21.12
C ASP A 260 27.78 4.09 -21.21
N ALA A 261 27.86 3.40 -20.10
CA ALA A 261 28.35 2.02 -20.03
C ALA A 261 27.52 1.05 -20.90
N LEU A 262 26.25 1.31 -21.12
CA LEU A 262 25.34 0.44 -21.87
C LEU A 262 25.18 0.81 -23.36
N LYS A 263 25.78 1.92 -23.81
CA LYS A 263 25.71 2.38 -25.22
C LYS A 263 26.20 1.35 -26.25
N ARG A 264 27.06 0.41 -25.81
CA ARG A 264 27.59 -0.68 -26.67
C ARG A 264 26.87 -2.02 -26.43
N SER A 265 25.79 -2.04 -25.65
CA SER A 265 25.04 -3.27 -25.40
C SER A 265 24.29 -3.74 -26.65
N PRO A 266 24.01 -5.05 -26.78
CA PRO A 266 23.17 -5.58 -27.86
C PRO A 266 21.84 -4.87 -27.96
N ALA A 267 21.23 -4.50 -26.83
CA ALA A 267 19.98 -3.76 -26.78
C ALA A 267 20.03 -2.43 -27.54
N VAL A 268 21.06 -1.62 -27.29
CA VAL A 268 21.24 -0.32 -27.95
C VAL A 268 21.57 -0.50 -29.43
N MET A 269 22.47 -1.42 -29.75
CA MET A 269 22.87 -1.70 -31.15
C MET A 269 21.71 -2.17 -32.01
N ASN A 270 20.74 -2.87 -31.42
CA ASN A 270 19.55 -3.38 -32.13
C ASN A 270 18.30 -2.49 -31.97
N GLY A 271 18.45 -1.28 -31.40
CA GLY A 271 17.33 -0.33 -31.20
C GLY A 271 16.26 -0.80 -30.22
N ARG A 272 16.60 -1.75 -29.31
CA ARG A 272 15.65 -2.31 -28.33
C ARG A 272 15.76 -1.60 -26.98
N VAL A 273 15.63 -0.28 -26.97
CA VAL A 273 15.52 0.56 -25.80
C VAL A 273 14.07 1.04 -25.69
N HIS A 274 13.35 0.56 -24.69
CA HIS A 274 11.93 0.79 -24.54
C HIS A 274 11.66 1.76 -23.40
N LYS A 275 10.91 2.81 -23.69
CA LYS A 275 10.47 3.80 -22.70
C LYS A 275 9.07 3.41 -22.25
N ILE A 276 8.90 3.16 -20.94
CA ILE A 276 7.63 2.76 -20.33
C ILE A 276 7.26 3.77 -19.24
N ASN A 277 5.97 4.05 -19.09
CA ASN A 277 5.50 4.98 -18.09
C ASN A 277 5.88 4.48 -16.68
N ASP A 278 6.65 5.29 -15.94
CA ASP A 278 7.14 4.97 -14.59
C ASP A 278 5.99 4.67 -13.61
N ASP A 279 4.87 5.38 -13.71
CA ASP A 279 3.71 5.14 -12.85
C ASP A 279 3.16 3.71 -12.94
N TYR A 280 3.42 2.99 -14.02
CA TYR A 280 2.99 1.58 -14.19
C TYR A 280 4.01 0.60 -13.63
N LEU A 281 5.26 1.02 -13.48
CA LEU A 281 6.38 0.20 -13.04
C LEU A 281 6.75 0.41 -11.57
N SER A 282 6.61 1.66 -11.08
CA SER A 282 7.03 2.04 -9.72
C SER A 282 5.88 2.08 -8.70
N ARG A 283 4.62 1.94 -9.16
CA ARG A 283 3.43 1.96 -8.30
C ARG A 283 2.74 0.60 -8.28
N PRO A 284 3.12 -0.31 -7.36
CA PRO A 284 2.50 -1.64 -7.27
C PRO A 284 1.02 -1.51 -6.89
N GLY A 285 0.16 -1.53 -7.92
CA GLY A 285 -1.28 -1.27 -7.82
C GLY A 285 -2.04 -1.75 -9.06
N PRO A 286 -3.31 -1.33 -9.25
CA PRO A 286 -4.14 -1.83 -10.34
C PRO A 286 -3.56 -1.58 -11.74
N ARG A 287 -2.78 -0.49 -11.92
CA ARG A 287 -2.16 -0.15 -13.21
C ARG A 287 -0.89 -0.93 -13.53
N SER A 288 -0.38 -1.75 -12.59
CA SER A 288 0.79 -2.60 -12.84
C SER A 288 0.58 -3.60 -13.97
N VAL A 289 -0.68 -4.05 -14.19
CA VAL A 289 -1.02 -4.90 -15.32
C VAL A 289 -0.87 -4.17 -16.67
N GLN A 290 -1.02 -2.83 -16.69
CA GLN A 290 -0.69 -2.04 -17.89
C GLN A 290 0.83 -2.02 -18.10
N GLY A 291 1.63 -1.91 -17.03
CA GLY A 291 3.08 -2.03 -17.12
C GLY A 291 3.52 -3.39 -17.66
N LEU A 292 2.91 -4.48 -17.17
CA LEU A 292 3.13 -5.82 -17.72
C LEU A 292 2.83 -5.88 -19.21
N GLU A 293 1.70 -5.33 -19.65
CA GLU A 293 1.32 -5.32 -21.07
C GLU A 293 2.32 -4.53 -21.91
N GLU A 294 2.74 -3.33 -21.46
CA GLU A 294 3.72 -2.53 -22.19
C GLU A 294 5.07 -3.25 -22.32
N ILE A 295 5.53 -3.90 -21.24
CA ILE A 295 6.76 -4.72 -21.28
C ILE A 295 6.58 -5.89 -22.26
N ALA A 296 5.49 -6.65 -22.17
CA ALA A 296 5.26 -7.80 -23.02
C ALA A 296 5.23 -7.42 -24.52
N ARG A 297 4.54 -6.34 -24.87
CA ARG A 297 4.50 -5.81 -26.24
C ARG A 297 5.85 -5.27 -26.72
N ALA A 298 6.64 -4.70 -25.84
CA ALA A 298 7.98 -4.20 -26.15
C ALA A 298 8.97 -5.36 -26.39
N LEU A 299 8.87 -6.42 -25.62
CA LEU A 299 9.75 -7.57 -25.72
C LEU A 299 9.34 -8.52 -26.88
N HIS A 300 8.05 -8.70 -27.11
CA HIS A 300 7.46 -9.69 -28.01
C HIS A 300 6.37 -9.09 -28.91
N PRO A 301 6.68 -8.08 -29.74
CA PRO A 301 5.68 -7.41 -30.57
C PRO A 301 4.94 -8.38 -31.51
N GLU A 302 5.60 -9.47 -31.96
CA GLU A 302 5.06 -10.50 -32.80
C GLU A 302 3.91 -11.29 -32.15
N ALA A 303 3.93 -11.45 -30.83
CA ALA A 303 2.88 -12.17 -30.09
C ALA A 303 1.53 -11.40 -30.07
N PHE A 304 1.53 -10.13 -30.43
CA PHE A 304 0.36 -9.24 -30.42
C PHE A 304 -0.05 -8.74 -31.81
N GLN A 305 0.63 -9.19 -32.84
CA GLN A 305 0.26 -8.94 -34.27
C GLN A 305 -0.74 -10.02 -34.70
N LYS A 306 -2.04 -9.69 -34.69
CA LYS A 306 -3.11 -10.50 -35.27
C LYS A 306 -3.75 -9.77 -36.43
#